data_4321afdd12f8ca0bc564f3c3cccd84a8
#
_entry.id   4321afdd12f8ca0bc564f3c3cccd84a8
#
_cell.length_a   1.000
_cell.length_b   1.000
_cell.length_c   1.000
_cell.angle_alpha   90.00
_cell.angle_beta   90.00
_cell.angle_gamma   90.00
#
_symmetry.space_group_name_H-M   'P 1'
#
loop_
_entity.id
_entity.type
_entity.pdbx_description
1 polymer ?
#
loop_
_entity_poly.entity_id
_entity_poly.type
_entity_poly.pdbx_seq_one_letter_code
_entity_poly.pdbx_strand_id
1 'polypeptide(L)'
;MNDVNANLATPREAAIDRRGLLAAATAFTIWGVFPAYWHLLKAVPSMQIMAHRVVWSAVLVVGWLLWRQGWDWWRTIAARPRMLAALALSGAVIAFNWGLYIWAVNAGHVVETSLGYFINPLVTVALGVVVLRERLRRPQWIAVACAAAGVAWLTWSAGSPPWIALGLAGSFALYGLVRKLVPVDAVAGLGVESLFMFLPALAYVLWAEAGHGGGFIGGWSLGTQLLLVFSGVVSAVPLVAFAYGVRRIPLSLVGLLQYIGPTLQLLLGVWFFREPFTAVHALGFGAIWLGLAIFAGEGLWRGRRRAA
;
A
#
# COMPACT_ATOMS: atom_id res chain seq x y z
N MET A 1 -53.41 -6.27 19.60
CA MET A 1 -53.02 -5.27 18.61
C MET A 1 -52.12 -4.27 19.32
N ASN A 2 -50.89 -4.67 19.60
CA ASN A 2 -49.89 -3.79 20.25
C ASN A 2 -48.50 -4.26 19.87
N ASP A 3 -47.68 -3.29 19.46
CA ASP A 3 -46.20 -3.29 19.46
C ASP A 3 -45.44 -4.26 18.53
N VAL A 4 -45.59 -3.96 17.19
CA VAL A 4 -44.61 -4.40 16.17
C VAL A 4 -43.68 -3.26 15.68
N ASN A 5 -43.59 -2.15 16.41
CA ASN A 5 -42.81 -0.97 16.02
C ASN A 5 -41.63 -0.64 16.93
N ALA A 6 -40.96 -1.66 17.51
CA ALA A 6 -39.73 -1.41 18.28
C ALA A 6 -38.55 -2.12 17.61
N ASN A 7 -37.62 -1.35 17.12
CA ASN A 7 -36.25 -1.69 16.63
C ASN A 7 -35.99 -1.69 15.12
N LEU A 8 -36.36 -0.62 14.46
CA LEU A 8 -35.50 -0.11 13.38
C LEU A 8 -34.42 0.76 14.02
N ALA A 9 -33.50 0.12 14.78
CA ALA A 9 -32.29 0.78 15.22
C ALA A 9 -31.49 1.16 13.98
N THR A 10 -31.46 2.47 13.68
CA THR A 10 -30.52 3.04 12.72
C THR A 10 -29.13 2.49 13.02
N PRO A 11 -28.39 1.97 12.02
CA PRO A 11 -27.05 1.48 12.24
C PRO A 11 -26.24 2.60 12.92
N ARG A 12 -25.89 2.43 14.19
CA ARG A 12 -24.98 3.32 14.89
C ARG A 12 -23.73 3.41 14.00
N GLU A 13 -23.52 4.59 13.41
CA GLU A 13 -22.28 4.87 12.68
C GLU A 13 -21.10 4.57 13.63
N ALA A 14 -20.46 3.44 13.42
CA ALA A 14 -19.33 3.03 14.23
C ALA A 14 -18.27 4.13 14.20
N ALA A 15 -17.81 4.56 15.37
CA ALA A 15 -16.72 5.52 15.46
C ALA A 15 -15.51 4.96 14.70
N ILE A 16 -14.83 5.82 13.91
CA ILE A 16 -13.63 5.43 13.17
C ILE A 16 -12.58 4.97 14.19
N ASP A 17 -12.04 3.77 14.00
CA ASP A 17 -10.95 3.25 14.83
C ASP A 17 -9.69 4.11 14.61
N ARG A 18 -9.34 4.90 15.63
CA ARG A 18 -8.17 5.79 15.59
C ARG A 18 -6.87 5.03 15.39
N ARG A 19 -6.74 3.82 15.96
CA ARG A 19 -5.53 2.98 15.80
C ARG A 19 -5.41 2.50 14.36
N GLY A 20 -6.52 2.08 13.75
CA GLY A 20 -6.58 1.70 12.34
C GLY A 20 -6.23 2.87 11.42
N LEU A 21 -6.76 4.07 11.71
CA LEU A 21 -6.47 5.30 10.96
C LEU A 21 -4.99 5.66 11.02
N LEU A 22 -4.41 5.70 12.23
CA LEU A 22 -3.00 6.02 12.43
C LEU A 22 -2.09 4.99 11.75
N ALA A 23 -2.39 3.70 11.87
CA ALA A 23 -1.61 2.65 11.22
C ALA A 23 -1.60 2.80 9.71
N ALA A 24 -2.77 3.02 9.08
CA ALA A 24 -2.86 3.25 7.65
C ALA A 24 -2.11 4.53 7.22
N ALA A 25 -2.28 5.64 7.94
CA ALA A 25 -1.56 6.87 7.66
C ALA A 25 -0.04 6.69 7.78
N THR A 26 0.43 5.98 8.82
CA THR A 26 1.85 5.66 9.02
C THR A 26 2.40 4.84 7.82
N ALA A 27 1.66 3.84 7.36
CA ALA A 27 2.07 3.04 6.21
C ALA A 27 2.29 3.91 4.96
N PHE A 28 1.34 4.79 4.64
CA PHE A 28 1.43 5.67 3.47
C PHE A 28 2.49 6.76 3.64
N THR A 29 2.74 7.24 4.86
CA THR A 29 3.85 8.15 5.16
C THR A 29 5.21 7.47 4.91
N ILE A 30 5.39 6.24 5.40
CA ILE A 30 6.62 5.49 5.16
C ILE A 30 6.82 5.25 3.65
N TRP A 31 5.78 4.81 2.93
CA TRP A 31 5.86 4.64 1.46
C TRP A 31 6.08 5.96 0.72
N GLY A 32 5.58 7.07 1.24
CA GLY A 32 5.80 8.39 0.68
C GLY A 32 7.27 8.83 0.73
N VAL A 33 8.02 8.41 1.75
CA VAL A 33 9.45 8.74 1.89
C VAL A 33 10.39 7.67 1.31
N PHE A 34 9.87 6.56 0.80
CA PHE A 34 10.64 5.48 0.18
C PHE A 34 11.67 5.94 -0.88
N PRO A 35 11.37 6.89 -1.77
CA PRO A 35 12.34 7.34 -2.76
C PRO A 35 13.66 7.79 -2.16
N ALA A 36 13.62 8.46 -1.00
CA ALA A 36 14.84 8.89 -0.29
C ALA A 36 15.66 7.68 0.20
N TYR A 37 15.00 6.64 0.70
CA TYR A 37 15.69 5.41 1.12
C TYR A 37 16.29 4.65 -0.08
N TRP A 38 15.52 4.46 -1.16
CA TRP A 38 16.02 3.75 -2.35
C TRP A 38 17.13 4.52 -3.06
N HIS A 39 17.17 5.84 -2.94
CA HIS A 39 18.28 6.65 -3.46
C HIS A 39 19.63 6.27 -2.83
N LEU A 40 19.65 5.85 -1.57
CA LEU A 40 20.87 5.36 -0.92
C LEU A 40 21.39 4.05 -1.55
N LEU A 41 20.51 3.29 -2.19
CA LEU A 41 20.79 2.01 -2.86
C LEU A 41 20.90 2.14 -4.39
N LYS A 42 21.03 3.36 -4.94
CA LYS A 42 21.04 3.61 -6.40
C LYS A 42 22.11 2.85 -7.20
N ALA A 43 23.19 2.43 -6.53
CA ALA A 43 24.26 1.62 -7.14
C ALA A 43 23.90 0.12 -7.23
N VAL A 44 22.85 -0.34 -6.56
CA VAL A 44 22.41 -1.72 -6.55
C VAL A 44 21.32 -1.93 -7.62
N PRO A 45 21.41 -2.99 -8.45
CA PRO A 45 20.37 -3.28 -9.43
C PRO A 45 18.98 -3.44 -8.78
N SER A 46 17.94 -2.88 -9.39
CA SER A 46 16.59 -2.83 -8.83
C SER A 46 16.03 -4.22 -8.45
N MET A 47 16.32 -5.26 -9.27
CA MET A 47 15.92 -6.63 -8.96
C MET A 47 16.61 -7.18 -7.72
N GLN A 48 17.88 -6.83 -7.48
CA GLN A 48 18.61 -7.20 -6.26
C GLN A 48 17.96 -6.55 -5.04
N ILE A 49 17.68 -5.24 -5.11
CA ILE A 49 16.96 -4.54 -4.03
C ILE A 49 15.63 -5.25 -3.75
N MET A 50 14.89 -5.62 -4.81
CA MET A 50 13.60 -6.28 -4.69
C MET A 50 13.69 -7.65 -4.04
N ALA A 51 14.65 -8.47 -4.48
CA ALA A 51 14.84 -9.81 -3.93
C ALA A 51 15.31 -9.74 -2.46
N HIS A 52 16.29 -8.89 -2.14
CA HIS A 52 16.77 -8.70 -0.77
C HIS A 52 15.67 -8.21 0.17
N ARG A 53 14.83 -7.23 -0.24
CA ARG A 53 13.73 -6.76 0.63
C ARG A 53 12.70 -7.86 0.92
N VAL A 54 12.42 -8.75 -0.03
CA VAL A 54 11.54 -9.91 0.19
C VAL A 54 12.19 -10.92 1.14
N VAL A 55 13.43 -11.30 0.88
CA VAL A 55 14.18 -12.26 1.71
C VAL A 55 14.28 -11.76 3.16
N TRP A 56 14.77 -10.55 3.36
CA TRP A 56 14.95 -9.99 4.70
C TRP A 56 13.63 -9.70 5.41
N SER A 57 12.59 -9.30 4.67
CA SER A 57 11.23 -9.17 5.23
C SER A 57 10.71 -10.51 5.75
N ALA A 58 10.89 -11.59 4.95
CA ALA A 58 10.49 -12.93 5.36
C ALA A 58 11.25 -13.40 6.60
N VAL A 59 12.59 -13.26 6.60
CA VAL A 59 13.44 -13.63 7.74
C VAL A 59 12.99 -12.91 9.02
N LEU A 60 12.76 -11.60 8.94
CA LEU A 60 12.36 -10.81 10.10
C LEU A 60 10.96 -11.16 10.60
N VAL A 61 9.97 -11.21 9.69
CA VAL A 61 8.57 -11.45 10.07
C VAL A 61 8.37 -12.88 10.56
N VAL A 62 8.92 -13.87 9.84
CA VAL A 62 8.80 -15.28 10.23
C VAL A 62 9.62 -15.54 11.49
N GLY A 63 10.84 -14.98 11.58
CA GLY A 63 11.67 -15.09 12.80
C GLY A 63 10.96 -14.52 14.02
N TRP A 64 10.31 -13.33 13.88
CA TRP A 64 9.50 -12.76 14.95
C TRP A 64 8.32 -13.65 15.36
N LEU A 65 7.59 -14.22 14.38
CA LEU A 65 6.46 -15.10 14.63
C LEU A 65 6.90 -16.38 15.33
N LEU A 66 8.00 -17.00 14.88
CA LEU A 66 8.56 -18.20 15.51
C LEU A 66 9.02 -17.91 16.95
N TRP A 67 9.63 -16.76 17.19
CA TRP A 67 10.06 -16.37 18.54
C TRP A 67 8.88 -16.12 19.48
N ARG A 68 7.79 -15.49 18.98
CA ARG A 68 6.63 -15.10 19.82
C ARG A 68 5.59 -16.18 19.97
N GLN A 69 5.40 -17.04 18.98
CA GLN A 69 4.28 -17.95 18.88
C GLN A 69 4.72 -19.40 18.54
N GLY A 70 6.04 -19.64 18.38
CA GLY A 70 6.53 -20.94 17.90
C GLY A 70 5.95 -21.28 16.53
N TRP A 71 5.62 -22.54 16.30
CA TRP A 71 4.99 -23.02 15.08
C TRP A 71 3.47 -22.93 15.07
N ASP A 72 2.84 -22.48 16.14
CA ASP A 72 1.38 -22.50 16.28
C ASP A 72 0.67 -21.51 15.36
N TRP A 73 1.31 -20.35 15.07
CA TRP A 73 0.80 -19.39 14.09
C TRP A 73 0.63 -20.04 12.71
N TRP A 74 1.63 -20.82 12.27
CA TRP A 74 1.60 -21.53 10.99
C TRP A 74 0.55 -22.63 10.98
N ARG A 75 0.55 -23.51 12.01
CA ARG A 75 -0.41 -24.60 12.16
C ARG A 75 -1.86 -24.09 12.13
N THR A 76 -2.12 -22.99 12.82
CA THR A 76 -3.45 -22.35 12.86
C THR A 76 -3.94 -21.91 11.48
N ILE A 77 -3.04 -21.34 10.64
CA ILE A 77 -3.39 -20.88 9.30
C ILE A 77 -3.44 -22.05 8.33
N ALA A 78 -2.46 -22.96 8.38
CA ALA A 78 -2.36 -24.12 7.49
C ALA A 78 -3.57 -25.09 7.66
N ALA A 79 -4.12 -25.19 8.86
CA ALA A 79 -5.34 -25.95 9.12
C ALA A 79 -6.60 -25.35 8.44
N ARG A 80 -6.51 -24.14 7.87
CA ARG A 80 -7.65 -23.45 7.23
C ARG A 80 -7.34 -23.20 5.74
N PRO A 81 -7.60 -24.17 4.83
CA PRO A 81 -7.17 -24.10 3.44
C PRO A 81 -7.70 -22.88 2.68
N ARG A 82 -8.92 -22.44 2.97
CA ARG A 82 -9.49 -21.22 2.37
C ARG A 82 -8.72 -19.95 2.78
N MET A 83 -8.29 -19.86 4.02
CA MET A 83 -7.48 -18.75 4.52
C MET A 83 -6.09 -18.78 3.90
N LEU A 84 -5.48 -19.96 3.84
CA LEU A 84 -4.16 -20.15 3.21
C LEU A 84 -4.21 -19.78 1.72
N ALA A 85 -5.22 -20.22 0.98
CA ALA A 85 -5.42 -19.89 -0.42
C ALA A 85 -5.62 -18.37 -0.64
N ALA A 86 -6.40 -17.72 0.24
CA ALA A 86 -6.60 -16.27 0.15
C ALA A 86 -5.31 -15.48 0.43
N LEU A 87 -4.47 -15.94 1.38
CA LEU A 87 -3.16 -15.33 1.64
C LEU A 87 -2.15 -15.62 0.53
N ALA A 88 -2.20 -16.81 -0.08
CA ALA A 88 -1.40 -17.13 -1.26
C ALA A 88 -1.78 -16.22 -2.45
N LEU A 89 -3.09 -16.03 -2.67
CA LEU A 89 -3.60 -15.08 -3.67
C LEU A 89 -3.13 -13.65 -3.36
N SER A 90 -3.22 -13.22 -2.10
CA SER A 90 -2.74 -11.91 -1.65
C SER A 90 -1.25 -11.74 -1.94
N GLY A 91 -0.43 -12.73 -1.60
CA GLY A 91 1.00 -12.75 -1.91
C GLY A 91 1.29 -12.73 -3.42
N ALA A 92 0.55 -13.50 -4.21
CA ALA A 92 0.68 -13.52 -5.68
C ALA A 92 0.30 -12.17 -6.30
N VAL A 93 -0.78 -11.54 -5.82
CA VAL A 93 -1.25 -10.24 -6.30
C VAL A 93 -0.25 -9.13 -6.00
N ILE A 94 0.34 -9.12 -4.79
CA ILE A 94 1.36 -8.11 -4.46
C ILE A 94 2.68 -8.38 -5.19
N ALA A 95 3.06 -9.64 -5.38
CA ALA A 95 4.22 -10.00 -6.20
C ALA A 95 4.05 -9.58 -7.66
N PHE A 96 2.85 -9.79 -8.24
CA PHE A 96 2.51 -9.28 -9.58
C PHE A 96 2.62 -7.76 -9.65
N ASN A 97 2.06 -7.05 -8.67
CA ASN A 97 2.15 -5.58 -8.59
C ASN A 97 3.60 -5.10 -8.63
N TRP A 98 4.46 -5.70 -7.82
CA TRP A 98 5.87 -5.35 -7.78
C TRP A 98 6.61 -5.75 -9.05
N GLY A 99 6.32 -6.92 -9.62
CA GLY A 99 6.89 -7.36 -10.89
C GLY A 99 6.52 -6.43 -12.04
N LEU A 100 5.24 -6.05 -12.13
CA LEU A 100 4.74 -5.08 -13.12
C LEU A 100 5.43 -3.72 -12.98
N TYR A 101 5.60 -3.24 -11.73
CA TYR A 101 6.30 -1.98 -11.45
C TYR A 101 7.76 -2.03 -11.94
N ILE A 102 8.51 -3.06 -11.56
CA ILE A 102 9.92 -3.21 -11.95
C ILE A 102 10.06 -3.33 -13.46
N TRP A 103 9.22 -4.17 -14.09
CA TRP A 103 9.21 -4.30 -15.54
C TRP A 103 8.94 -2.96 -16.23
N ALA A 104 7.92 -2.23 -15.79
CA ALA A 104 7.55 -0.96 -16.39
C ALA A 104 8.65 0.10 -16.23
N VAL A 105 9.30 0.20 -15.05
CA VAL A 105 10.42 1.12 -14.83
C VAL A 105 11.60 0.77 -15.74
N ASN A 106 11.96 -0.52 -15.86
CA ASN A 106 13.07 -0.96 -16.72
C ASN A 106 12.77 -0.81 -18.22
N ALA A 107 11.48 -0.87 -18.61
CA ALA A 107 11.02 -0.63 -19.97
C ALA A 107 10.85 0.88 -20.30
N GLY A 108 11.15 1.79 -19.36
CA GLY A 108 11.05 3.23 -19.56
C GLY A 108 9.67 3.85 -19.32
N HIS A 109 8.69 3.06 -18.84
CA HIS A 109 7.31 3.51 -18.55
C HIS A 109 7.16 4.17 -17.17
N VAL A 110 8.13 5.01 -16.75
CA VAL A 110 8.17 5.62 -15.41
C VAL A 110 6.96 6.53 -15.16
N VAL A 111 6.52 7.28 -16.18
CA VAL A 111 5.35 8.17 -16.07
C VAL A 111 4.07 7.35 -15.79
N GLU A 112 3.89 6.23 -16.47
CA GLU A 112 2.73 5.37 -16.26
C GLU A 112 2.74 4.72 -14.88
N THR A 113 3.91 4.31 -14.38
CA THR A 113 4.02 3.79 -13.01
C THR A 113 3.66 4.84 -11.96
N SER A 114 4.06 6.08 -12.17
CA SER A 114 3.72 7.21 -11.30
C SER A 114 2.21 7.46 -11.30
N LEU A 115 1.55 7.44 -12.46
CA LEU A 115 0.08 7.57 -12.57
C LEU A 115 -0.65 6.48 -11.77
N GLY A 116 -0.08 5.26 -11.69
CA GLY A 116 -0.64 4.18 -10.89
C GLY A 116 -0.85 4.56 -9.43
N TYR A 117 0.06 5.32 -8.85
CA TYR A 117 -0.06 5.81 -7.47
C TYR A 117 -1.19 6.84 -7.28
N PHE A 118 -1.56 7.58 -8.33
CA PHE A 118 -2.68 8.51 -8.28
C PHE A 118 -4.02 7.84 -8.54
N ILE A 119 -4.06 6.83 -9.41
CA ILE A 119 -5.27 6.07 -9.74
C ILE A 119 -5.64 5.10 -8.61
N ASN A 120 -4.64 4.51 -7.95
CA ASN A 120 -4.83 3.50 -6.89
C ASN A 120 -5.82 3.92 -5.78
N PRO A 121 -5.75 5.14 -5.21
CA PRO A 121 -6.72 5.60 -4.23
C PRO A 121 -8.16 5.52 -4.72
N LEU A 122 -8.42 5.91 -5.96
CA LEU A 122 -9.75 5.89 -6.56
C LEU A 122 -10.28 4.47 -6.76
N VAL A 123 -9.41 3.55 -7.24
CA VAL A 123 -9.75 2.13 -7.38
C VAL A 123 -10.05 1.51 -6.02
N THR A 124 -9.27 1.85 -4.99
CA THR A 124 -9.50 1.39 -3.61
C THR A 124 -10.84 1.87 -3.06
N VAL A 125 -11.18 3.15 -3.27
CA VAL A 125 -12.51 3.71 -2.92
C VAL A 125 -13.61 3.00 -3.69
N ALA A 126 -13.43 2.79 -5.00
CA ALA A 126 -14.42 2.10 -5.83
C ALA A 126 -14.67 0.67 -5.33
N LEU A 127 -13.63 -0.10 -4.96
CA LEU A 127 -13.79 -1.42 -4.36
C LEU A 127 -14.52 -1.37 -3.01
N GLY A 128 -14.26 -0.37 -2.18
CA GLY A 128 -14.99 -0.16 -0.93
C GLY A 128 -16.49 0.04 -1.17
N VAL A 129 -16.84 0.89 -2.12
CA VAL A 129 -18.24 1.21 -2.45
C VAL A 129 -18.94 0.05 -3.16
N VAL A 130 -18.31 -0.52 -4.20
CA VAL A 130 -18.96 -1.52 -5.06
C VAL A 130 -18.97 -2.91 -4.42
N VAL A 131 -17.83 -3.37 -3.89
CA VAL A 131 -17.68 -4.74 -3.37
C VAL A 131 -18.13 -4.83 -1.92
N LEU A 132 -17.68 -3.88 -1.07
CA LEU A 132 -18.02 -3.88 0.35
C LEU A 132 -19.32 -3.13 0.67
N ARG A 133 -19.94 -2.50 -0.34
CA ARG A 133 -21.17 -1.71 -0.21
C ARG A 133 -21.05 -0.61 0.83
N GLU A 134 -19.85 -0.02 0.94
CA GLU A 134 -19.60 1.13 1.81
C GLU A 134 -20.40 2.34 1.32
N ARG A 135 -21.05 3.05 2.24
CA ARG A 135 -21.87 4.21 1.90
C ARG A 135 -21.08 5.49 2.13
N LEU A 136 -20.77 6.18 1.05
CA LEU A 136 -20.17 7.50 1.11
C LEU A 136 -21.23 8.57 1.30
N ARG A 137 -20.89 9.61 2.06
CA ARG A 137 -21.73 10.79 2.28
C ARG A 137 -21.50 11.81 1.19
N ARG A 138 -22.40 12.79 1.06
CA ARG A 138 -22.27 13.85 0.05
C ARG A 138 -20.91 14.55 0.05
N PRO A 139 -20.35 15.04 1.20
CA PRO A 139 -19.02 15.65 1.20
C PRO A 139 -17.90 14.67 0.77
N GLN A 140 -18.02 13.39 1.11
CA GLN A 140 -17.06 12.36 0.70
C GLN A 140 -17.13 12.11 -0.81
N TRP A 141 -18.32 12.11 -1.41
CA TRP A 141 -18.48 12.04 -2.86
C TRP A 141 -17.87 13.24 -3.57
N ILE A 142 -18.03 14.46 -3.01
CA ILE A 142 -17.38 15.66 -3.55
C ILE A 142 -15.85 15.51 -3.47
N ALA A 143 -15.31 15.02 -2.34
CA ALA A 143 -13.90 14.76 -2.19
C ALA A 143 -13.36 13.77 -3.24
N VAL A 144 -14.09 12.67 -3.47
CA VAL A 144 -13.74 11.66 -4.50
C VAL A 144 -13.82 12.27 -5.90
N ALA A 145 -14.83 13.09 -6.19
CA ALA A 145 -14.97 13.76 -7.48
C ALA A 145 -13.82 14.75 -7.75
N CYS A 146 -13.40 15.54 -6.75
CA CYS A 146 -12.24 16.42 -6.85
C CYS A 146 -10.95 15.62 -7.12
N ALA A 147 -10.73 14.53 -6.38
CA ALA A 147 -9.58 13.67 -6.59
C ALA A 147 -9.60 13.01 -7.98
N ALA A 148 -10.77 12.54 -8.43
CA ALA A 148 -10.94 11.96 -9.77
C ALA A 148 -10.66 12.98 -10.87
N ALA A 149 -11.10 14.22 -10.72
CA ALA A 149 -10.80 15.30 -11.66
C ALA A 149 -9.30 15.59 -11.74
N GLY A 150 -8.60 15.65 -10.58
CA GLY A 150 -7.15 15.81 -10.53
C GLY A 150 -6.39 14.66 -11.20
N VAL A 151 -6.80 13.42 -10.93
CA VAL A 151 -6.22 12.22 -11.55
C VAL A 151 -6.48 12.20 -13.05
N ALA A 152 -7.70 12.51 -13.49
CA ALA A 152 -8.05 12.58 -14.91
C ALA A 152 -7.19 13.63 -15.64
N TRP A 153 -6.98 14.79 -15.03
CA TRP A 153 -6.10 15.84 -15.56
C TRP A 153 -4.66 15.35 -15.73
N LEU A 154 -4.09 14.73 -14.68
CA LEU A 154 -2.72 14.20 -14.72
C LEU A 154 -2.59 13.09 -15.78
N THR A 155 -3.57 12.20 -15.86
CA THR A 155 -3.59 11.10 -16.84
C THR A 155 -3.70 11.63 -18.27
N TRP A 156 -4.59 12.61 -18.50
CA TRP A 156 -4.72 13.26 -19.82
C TRP A 156 -3.43 13.94 -20.25
N SER A 157 -2.80 14.65 -19.32
CA SER A 157 -1.54 15.39 -19.59
C SER A 157 -0.35 14.45 -19.86
N ALA A 158 -0.41 13.19 -19.43
CA ALA A 158 0.63 12.20 -19.69
C ALA A 158 0.62 11.67 -21.13
N GLY A 159 -0.50 11.79 -21.86
CA GLY A 159 -0.60 11.48 -23.30
C GLY A 159 -0.51 10.01 -23.70
N SER A 160 -0.49 9.08 -22.75
CA SER A 160 -0.43 7.62 -23.03
C SER A 160 -1.60 6.86 -22.37
N PRO A 161 -2.08 5.74 -22.96
CA PRO A 161 -3.08 4.89 -22.35
C PRO A 161 -2.59 4.33 -21.01
N PRO A 162 -3.32 4.50 -19.90
CA PRO A 162 -2.81 4.22 -18.55
C PRO A 162 -2.94 2.74 -18.16
N TRP A 163 -2.70 1.76 -19.05
CA TRP A 163 -2.92 0.35 -18.75
C TRP A 163 -1.99 -0.19 -17.65
N ILE A 164 -0.71 0.24 -17.65
CA ILE A 164 0.24 -0.11 -16.58
C ILE A 164 -0.25 0.49 -15.24
N ALA A 165 -0.65 1.76 -15.27
CA ALA A 165 -1.18 2.45 -14.11
C ALA A 165 -2.44 1.76 -13.55
N LEU A 166 -3.36 1.33 -14.41
CA LEU A 166 -4.55 0.56 -14.03
C LEU A 166 -4.19 -0.82 -13.47
N GLY A 167 -3.21 -1.51 -14.07
CA GLY A 167 -2.69 -2.79 -13.57
C GLY A 167 -2.09 -2.66 -12.17
N LEU A 168 -1.28 -1.64 -11.93
CA LEU A 168 -0.69 -1.34 -10.63
C LEU A 168 -1.75 -0.95 -9.60
N ALA A 169 -2.65 -0.04 -9.96
CA ALA A 169 -3.72 0.40 -9.07
C ALA A 169 -4.69 -0.73 -8.74
N GLY A 170 -5.12 -1.51 -9.73
CA GLY A 170 -6.05 -2.61 -9.56
C GLY A 170 -5.48 -3.73 -8.69
N SER A 171 -4.23 -4.14 -8.95
CA SER A 171 -3.58 -5.18 -8.16
C SER A 171 -3.34 -4.75 -6.70
N PHE A 172 -2.91 -3.52 -6.44
CA PHE A 172 -2.73 -3.06 -5.06
C PHE A 172 -4.07 -2.89 -4.33
N ALA A 173 -5.09 -2.36 -4.98
CA ALA A 173 -6.42 -2.24 -4.39
C ALA A 173 -7.05 -3.62 -4.11
N LEU A 174 -6.84 -4.61 -5.00
CA LEU A 174 -7.25 -5.99 -4.77
C LEU A 174 -6.50 -6.61 -3.58
N TYR A 175 -5.19 -6.38 -3.47
CA TYR A 175 -4.41 -6.77 -2.29
C TYR A 175 -5.04 -6.21 -1.02
N GLY A 176 -5.34 -4.91 -0.97
CA GLY A 176 -6.00 -4.27 0.16
C GLY A 176 -7.37 -4.88 0.49
N LEU A 177 -8.17 -5.19 -0.53
CA LEU A 177 -9.47 -5.85 -0.35
C LEU A 177 -9.31 -7.26 0.24
N VAL A 178 -8.41 -8.08 -0.27
CA VAL A 178 -8.15 -9.43 0.27
C VAL A 178 -7.66 -9.34 1.71
N ARG A 179 -6.72 -8.44 2.01
CA ARG A 179 -6.22 -8.22 3.39
C ARG A 179 -7.31 -7.74 4.34
N LYS A 180 -8.31 -7.02 3.85
CA LYS A 180 -9.47 -6.62 4.65
C LYS A 180 -10.40 -7.78 4.97
N LEU A 181 -10.62 -8.66 4.01
CA LEU A 181 -11.59 -9.75 4.12
C LEU A 181 -11.05 -10.98 4.87
N VAL A 182 -9.73 -11.22 4.82
CA VAL A 182 -9.14 -12.40 5.49
C VAL A 182 -9.02 -12.17 7.00
N PRO A 183 -9.65 -13.00 7.84
CA PRO A 183 -9.66 -12.83 9.29
C PRO A 183 -8.38 -13.38 9.94
N VAL A 184 -7.22 -12.80 9.59
CA VAL A 184 -5.90 -13.18 10.11
C VAL A 184 -5.19 -11.96 10.71
N ASP A 185 -4.35 -12.16 11.71
CA ASP A 185 -3.50 -11.09 12.23
C ASP A 185 -2.60 -10.50 11.13
N ALA A 186 -2.29 -9.20 11.23
CA ALA A 186 -1.54 -8.49 10.20
C ALA A 186 -0.14 -9.09 10.01
N VAL A 187 0.55 -9.42 11.10
CA VAL A 187 1.92 -9.97 11.07
C VAL A 187 1.90 -11.41 10.56
N ALA A 188 0.98 -12.25 11.08
CA ALA A 188 0.86 -13.63 10.66
C ALA A 188 0.48 -13.76 9.17
N GLY A 189 -0.43 -12.90 8.68
CA GLY A 189 -0.76 -12.87 7.27
C GLY A 189 0.42 -12.46 6.38
N LEU A 190 1.19 -11.43 6.78
CA LEU A 190 2.42 -11.06 6.06
C LEU A 190 3.46 -12.17 6.11
N GLY A 191 3.56 -12.92 7.23
CA GLY A 191 4.44 -14.07 7.34
C GLY A 191 4.15 -15.13 6.27
N VAL A 192 2.87 -15.47 6.06
CA VAL A 192 2.46 -16.42 5.00
C VAL A 192 2.76 -15.87 3.61
N GLU A 193 2.38 -14.62 3.32
CA GLU A 193 2.66 -13.96 2.05
C GLU A 193 4.16 -13.94 1.74
N SER A 194 4.98 -13.60 2.74
CA SER A 194 6.44 -13.58 2.62
C SER A 194 7.01 -14.96 2.34
N LEU A 195 6.49 -16.03 2.96
CA LEU A 195 6.94 -17.40 2.70
C LEU A 195 6.69 -17.82 1.26
N PHE A 196 5.56 -17.46 0.65
CA PHE A 196 5.30 -17.75 -0.77
C PHE A 196 6.29 -17.04 -1.70
N MET A 197 6.72 -15.83 -1.36
CA MET A 197 7.67 -15.06 -2.18
C MET A 197 9.14 -15.38 -1.85
N PHE A 198 9.41 -16.00 -0.71
CA PHE A 198 10.77 -16.19 -0.20
C PHE A 198 11.63 -17.06 -1.12
N LEU A 199 11.11 -18.23 -1.53
CA LEU A 199 11.91 -19.17 -2.34
C LEU A 199 12.32 -18.58 -3.69
N PRO A 200 11.42 -17.98 -4.51
CA PRO A 200 11.84 -17.36 -5.76
C PRO A 200 12.77 -16.17 -5.55
N ALA A 201 12.59 -15.37 -4.49
CA ALA A 201 13.48 -14.25 -4.19
C ALA A 201 14.86 -14.73 -3.74
N LEU A 202 14.93 -15.74 -2.87
CA LEU A 202 16.19 -16.34 -2.44
C LEU A 202 16.93 -17.00 -3.61
N ALA A 203 16.21 -17.74 -4.46
CA ALA A 203 16.81 -18.35 -5.65
C ALA A 203 17.44 -17.30 -6.57
N TYR A 204 16.76 -16.16 -6.75
CA TYR A 204 17.31 -15.04 -7.52
C TYR A 204 18.55 -14.42 -6.86
N VAL A 205 18.54 -14.21 -5.55
CA VAL A 205 19.73 -13.69 -4.84
C VAL A 205 20.92 -14.65 -5.00
N LEU A 206 20.71 -15.95 -4.78
CA LEU A 206 21.76 -16.95 -4.92
C LEU A 206 22.30 -17.04 -6.35
N TRP A 207 21.40 -17.00 -7.34
CA TRP A 207 21.78 -16.97 -8.76
C TRP A 207 22.63 -15.74 -9.09
N ALA A 208 22.25 -14.57 -8.59
CA ALA A 208 22.98 -13.34 -8.82
C ALA A 208 24.38 -13.38 -8.16
N GLU A 209 24.49 -13.89 -6.93
CA GLU A 209 25.77 -14.03 -6.24
C GLU A 209 26.70 -15.06 -6.93
N ALA A 210 26.16 -16.02 -7.67
CA ALA A 210 26.91 -17.00 -8.46
C ALA A 210 27.55 -16.41 -9.74
N GLY A 211 27.78 -15.10 -9.80
CA GLY A 211 28.48 -14.44 -10.91
C GLY A 211 27.58 -13.68 -11.90
N HIS A 212 26.29 -13.46 -11.55
CA HIS A 212 25.33 -12.77 -12.42
C HIS A 212 24.97 -11.37 -11.91
N GLY A 213 25.97 -10.65 -11.39
CA GLY A 213 25.84 -9.26 -10.95
C GLY A 213 25.41 -9.09 -9.49
N GLY A 214 25.56 -10.13 -8.67
CA GLY A 214 25.49 -10.05 -7.21
C GLY A 214 26.69 -9.31 -6.62
N GLY A 215 26.55 -8.86 -5.41
CA GLY A 215 27.63 -8.14 -4.72
C GLY A 215 27.40 -8.08 -3.21
N PHE A 216 26.39 -8.80 -2.70
CA PHE A 216 26.12 -8.87 -1.28
C PHE A 216 27.25 -9.61 -0.55
N ILE A 217 27.81 -10.67 -1.17
CA ILE A 217 28.94 -11.40 -0.64
C ILE A 217 30.25 -10.83 -1.24
N GLY A 218 30.78 -9.80 -0.58
CA GLY A 218 32.11 -9.25 -0.88
C GLY A 218 32.22 -8.24 -2.02
N GLY A 219 31.13 -7.92 -2.74
CA GLY A 219 31.15 -6.94 -3.83
C GLY A 219 30.74 -5.52 -3.40
N TRP A 220 29.78 -5.40 -2.48
CA TRP A 220 29.28 -4.10 -2.02
C TRP A 220 29.85 -3.74 -0.64
N SER A 221 29.86 -2.42 -0.35
CA SER A 221 30.29 -1.92 0.95
C SER A 221 29.40 -2.46 2.08
N LEU A 222 29.96 -2.54 3.30
CA LEU A 222 29.18 -2.94 4.49
C LEU A 222 27.94 -2.06 4.68
N GLY A 223 28.03 -0.74 4.39
CA GLY A 223 26.88 0.17 4.45
C GLY A 223 25.76 -0.25 3.49
N THR A 224 26.09 -0.61 2.25
CA THR A 224 25.13 -1.11 1.27
C THR A 224 24.50 -2.43 1.71
N GLN A 225 25.30 -3.37 2.24
CA GLN A 225 24.82 -4.65 2.76
C GLN A 225 23.83 -4.44 3.92
N LEU A 226 24.16 -3.57 4.88
CA LEU A 226 23.29 -3.23 6.01
C LEU A 226 21.99 -2.54 5.55
N LEU A 227 22.06 -1.65 4.57
CA LEU A 227 20.85 -1.07 3.95
C LEU A 227 19.99 -2.15 3.30
N LEU A 228 20.56 -3.10 2.57
CA LEU A 228 19.81 -4.21 2.00
C LEU A 228 19.13 -5.09 3.06
N VAL A 229 19.83 -5.41 4.15
CA VAL A 229 19.22 -6.12 5.30
C VAL A 229 18.09 -5.29 5.91
N PHE A 230 18.34 -4.01 6.17
CA PHE A 230 17.33 -3.09 6.74
C PHE A 230 16.14 -2.86 5.81
N SER A 231 16.30 -3.07 4.50
CA SER A 231 15.19 -3.01 3.54
C SER A 231 14.04 -3.96 3.87
N GLY A 232 14.33 -5.06 4.57
CA GLY A 232 13.33 -5.97 5.12
C GLY A 232 12.41 -5.29 6.14
N VAL A 233 13.00 -4.54 7.10
CA VAL A 233 12.23 -3.75 8.09
C VAL A 233 11.41 -2.68 7.40
N VAL A 234 12.07 -1.91 6.52
CA VAL A 234 11.45 -0.83 5.74
C VAL A 234 10.28 -1.34 4.91
N SER A 235 10.31 -2.59 4.44
CA SER A 235 9.22 -3.20 3.70
C SER A 235 8.14 -3.80 4.60
N ALA A 236 8.53 -4.52 5.66
CA ALA A 236 7.59 -5.24 6.52
C ALA A 236 6.72 -4.30 7.37
N VAL A 237 7.33 -3.25 7.94
CA VAL A 237 6.63 -2.33 8.86
C VAL A 237 5.41 -1.67 8.21
N PRO A 238 5.51 -1.01 7.03
CA PRO A 238 4.34 -0.40 6.41
C PRO A 238 3.32 -1.43 5.91
N LEU A 239 3.73 -2.63 5.47
CA LEU A 239 2.79 -3.69 5.08
C LEU A 239 1.99 -4.21 6.27
N VAL A 240 2.61 -4.39 7.44
CA VAL A 240 1.92 -4.74 8.69
C VAL A 240 0.98 -3.60 9.11
N ALA A 241 1.46 -2.36 9.10
CA ALA A 241 0.65 -1.19 9.45
C ALA A 241 -0.55 -1.03 8.51
N PHE A 242 -0.36 -1.20 7.20
CA PHE A 242 -1.42 -1.21 6.21
C PHE A 242 -2.44 -2.33 6.47
N ALA A 243 -1.99 -3.57 6.63
CA ALA A 243 -2.86 -4.71 6.87
C ALA A 243 -3.62 -4.59 8.21
N TYR A 244 -3.02 -3.97 9.22
CA TYR A 244 -3.68 -3.64 10.47
C TYR A 244 -4.75 -2.56 10.29
N GLY A 245 -4.43 -1.51 9.53
CA GLY A 245 -5.32 -0.38 9.26
C GLY A 245 -6.52 -0.77 8.40
N VAL A 246 -6.28 -1.40 7.25
CA VAL A 246 -7.33 -1.75 6.28
C VAL A 246 -8.43 -2.64 6.87
N ARG A 247 -8.10 -3.44 7.87
CA ARG A 247 -9.07 -4.28 8.59
C ARG A 247 -9.94 -3.52 9.58
N ARG A 248 -9.55 -2.32 10.00
CA ARG A 248 -10.20 -1.55 11.09
C ARG A 248 -10.96 -0.32 10.62
N ILE A 249 -10.66 0.16 9.44
CA ILE A 249 -11.33 1.33 8.87
C ILE A 249 -11.97 0.98 7.52
N PRO A 250 -12.96 1.76 7.05
CA PRO A 250 -13.55 1.59 5.72
C PRO A 250 -12.47 1.63 4.62
N LEU A 251 -12.64 0.80 3.58
CA LEU A 251 -11.68 0.74 2.46
C LEU A 251 -11.67 2.05 1.66
N SER A 252 -12.82 2.73 1.58
CA SER A 252 -12.93 4.07 1.01
C SER A 252 -12.10 5.12 1.76
N LEU A 253 -12.02 5.03 3.10
CA LEU A 253 -11.15 5.89 3.91
C LEU A 253 -9.67 5.55 3.69
N VAL A 254 -9.33 4.26 3.59
CA VAL A 254 -7.97 3.82 3.22
C VAL A 254 -7.57 4.43 1.88
N GLY A 255 -8.45 4.37 0.87
CA GLY A 255 -8.20 4.95 -0.44
C GLY A 255 -7.87 6.45 -0.38
N LEU A 256 -8.59 7.23 0.43
CA LEU A 256 -8.28 8.65 0.58
C LEU A 256 -6.94 8.89 1.31
N LEU A 257 -6.61 8.07 2.33
CA LEU A 257 -5.31 8.16 3.03
C LEU A 257 -4.13 7.80 2.11
N GLN A 258 -4.35 7.00 1.07
CA GLN A 258 -3.30 6.65 0.11
C GLN A 258 -2.68 7.87 -0.58
N TYR A 259 -3.41 8.98 -0.74
CA TYR A 259 -2.86 10.21 -1.32
C TYR A 259 -1.74 10.86 -0.49
N ILE A 260 -1.55 10.46 0.78
CA ILE A 260 -0.38 10.85 1.58
C ILE A 260 0.91 10.45 0.87
N GLY A 261 0.97 9.22 0.33
CA GLY A 261 2.15 8.71 -0.36
C GLY A 261 2.58 9.57 -1.54
N PRO A 262 1.76 9.71 -2.60
CA PRO A 262 2.09 10.54 -3.75
C PRO A 262 2.35 12.01 -3.41
N THR A 263 1.65 12.56 -2.40
CA THR A 263 1.92 13.94 -1.93
C THR A 263 3.33 14.08 -1.37
N LEU A 264 3.75 13.16 -0.49
CA LEU A 264 5.11 13.17 0.06
C LEU A 264 6.17 12.90 -0.99
N GLN A 265 5.90 12.00 -1.96
CA GLN A 265 6.79 11.72 -3.08
C GLN A 265 6.97 12.96 -3.96
N LEU A 266 5.88 13.70 -4.25
CA LEU A 266 5.96 14.98 -4.96
C LEU A 266 6.82 15.99 -4.20
N LEU A 267 6.61 16.15 -2.90
CA LEU A 267 7.39 17.06 -2.07
C LEU A 267 8.89 16.69 -2.08
N LEU A 268 9.20 15.39 -1.99
CA LEU A 268 10.58 14.89 -2.12
C LEU A 268 11.14 15.18 -3.52
N GLY A 269 10.37 14.93 -4.58
CA GLY A 269 10.75 15.21 -5.95
C GLY A 269 11.16 16.67 -6.12
N VAL A 270 10.30 17.59 -5.71
CA VAL A 270 10.52 19.03 -5.87
C VAL A 270 11.64 19.56 -4.95
N TRP A 271 11.64 19.20 -3.67
CA TRP A 271 12.56 19.81 -2.71
C TRP A 271 13.90 19.08 -2.60
N PHE A 272 13.90 17.75 -2.62
CA PHE A 272 15.11 16.96 -2.45
C PHE A 272 15.79 16.66 -3.80
N PHE A 273 15.01 16.17 -4.78
CA PHE A 273 15.53 15.83 -6.10
C PHE A 273 15.57 17.00 -7.09
N ARG A 274 15.02 18.18 -6.71
CA ARG A 274 15.00 19.41 -7.54
C ARG A 274 14.26 19.23 -8.85
N GLU A 275 13.24 18.37 -8.88
CA GLU A 275 12.40 18.17 -10.05
C GLU A 275 11.53 19.41 -10.32
N PRO A 276 11.27 19.76 -11.61
CA PRO A 276 10.46 20.93 -11.94
C PRO A 276 9.00 20.72 -11.54
N PHE A 277 8.45 21.64 -10.74
CA PHE A 277 7.04 21.70 -10.42
C PHE A 277 6.30 22.51 -11.46
N THR A 278 5.54 21.84 -12.34
CA THR A 278 4.85 22.47 -13.48
C THR A 278 3.40 22.84 -13.13
N ALA A 279 2.77 23.66 -14.00
CA ALA A 279 1.34 23.98 -13.88
C ALA A 279 0.45 22.73 -13.95
N VAL A 280 0.86 21.69 -14.69
CA VAL A 280 0.16 20.40 -14.74
C VAL A 280 0.09 19.77 -13.35
N HIS A 281 1.23 19.72 -12.64
CA HIS A 281 1.31 19.22 -11.27
C HIS A 281 0.48 20.08 -10.31
N ALA A 282 0.57 21.42 -10.42
CA ALA A 282 -0.16 22.34 -9.55
C ALA A 282 -1.69 22.13 -9.65
N LEU A 283 -2.22 22.02 -10.87
CA LEU A 283 -3.65 21.81 -11.10
C LEU A 283 -4.12 20.42 -10.64
N GLY A 284 -3.39 19.37 -11.03
CA GLY A 284 -3.76 18.00 -10.67
C GLY A 284 -3.71 17.74 -9.15
N PHE A 285 -2.59 18.09 -8.52
CA PHE A 285 -2.45 17.97 -7.06
C PHE A 285 -3.33 18.93 -6.29
N GLY A 286 -3.55 20.15 -6.79
CA GLY A 286 -4.46 21.13 -6.20
C GLY A 286 -5.88 20.58 -6.06
N ALA A 287 -6.39 19.93 -7.12
CA ALA A 287 -7.70 19.29 -7.10
C ALA A 287 -7.74 18.11 -6.11
N ILE A 288 -6.70 17.28 -6.05
CA ILE A 288 -6.58 16.16 -5.10
C ILE A 288 -6.55 16.69 -3.67
N TRP A 289 -5.71 17.70 -3.38
CA TRP A 289 -5.61 18.29 -2.03
C TRP A 289 -6.90 18.98 -1.59
N LEU A 290 -7.63 19.62 -2.52
CA LEU A 290 -8.96 20.16 -2.23
C LEU A 290 -9.91 19.05 -1.79
N GLY A 291 -9.93 17.92 -2.50
CA GLY A 291 -10.70 16.75 -2.10
C GLY A 291 -10.33 16.25 -0.70
N LEU A 292 -9.02 16.12 -0.42
CA LEU A 292 -8.54 15.71 0.91
C LEU A 292 -8.93 16.70 2.01
N ALA A 293 -8.85 18.00 1.74
CA ALA A 293 -9.26 19.04 2.69
C ALA A 293 -10.75 18.98 3.02
N ILE A 294 -11.61 18.77 2.01
CA ILE A 294 -13.06 18.58 2.19
C ILE A 294 -13.32 17.34 3.07
N PHE A 295 -12.64 16.23 2.78
CA PHE A 295 -12.81 15.01 3.54
C PHE A 295 -12.35 15.14 4.99
N ALA A 296 -11.16 15.70 5.21
CA ALA A 296 -10.60 15.92 6.54
C ALA A 296 -11.47 16.92 7.35
N GLY A 297 -11.92 17.99 6.71
CA GLY A 297 -12.82 19.00 7.31
C GLY A 297 -14.14 18.40 7.79
N GLU A 298 -14.76 17.53 6.98
CA GLU A 298 -15.98 16.81 7.39
C GLU A 298 -15.71 15.92 8.60
N GLY A 299 -14.60 15.19 8.60
CA GLY A 299 -14.23 14.32 9.71
C GLY A 299 -14.01 15.08 11.02
N LEU A 300 -13.28 16.21 10.98
CA LEU A 300 -13.03 17.06 12.14
C LEU A 300 -14.29 17.72 12.69
N TRP A 301 -15.15 18.28 11.80
CA TRP A 301 -16.39 18.90 12.21
C TRP A 301 -17.33 17.92 12.93
N ARG A 302 -17.42 16.68 12.47
CA ARG A 302 -18.21 15.64 13.15
C ARG A 302 -17.59 15.17 14.45
N GLY A 303 -16.26 15.08 14.52
CA GLY A 303 -15.56 14.74 15.75
C GLY A 303 -15.91 15.74 16.86
N ARG A 304 -15.94 17.05 16.53
CA ARG A 304 -16.32 18.11 17.48
C ARG A 304 -17.79 18.04 17.90
N ARG A 305 -18.73 17.76 16.98
CA ARG A 305 -20.17 17.64 17.30
C ARG A 305 -20.53 16.41 18.15
N ARG A 306 -19.66 15.41 18.21
CA ARG A 306 -19.85 14.24 19.08
C ARG A 306 -19.22 14.39 20.47
N ALA A 307 -18.35 15.36 20.64
CA ALA A 307 -17.70 15.68 21.90
C ALA A 307 -18.40 16.82 22.67
N ALA A 308 -19.28 17.57 22.02
CA ALA A 308 -20.20 18.54 22.58
C ALA A 308 -21.59 17.90 22.80
#